data_383f11370ad565d6e3f75b52ec01cbc5
#
_entry.id   383f11370ad565d6e3f75b52ec01cbc5
#
_cell.length_a   1.000
_cell.length_b   1.000
_cell.length_c   1.000
_cell.angle_alpha   90.00
_cell.angle_beta   90.00
_cell.angle_gamma   90.00
#
_symmetry.space_group_name_H-M   'P 1'
#
loop_
_entity.id
_entity.type
_entity.pdbx_description
1 polymer ?
#
loop_
_entity_poly.entity_id
_entity_poly.type
_entity_poly.pdbx_seq_one_letter_code
_entity_poly.pdbx_strand_id
1 'polypeptide(L)'
;PQTIRGIPGDKIFFVQLADAPKIDMDLFYWSRHFRNMPGEGDLPVVEFMRAVAATGYDGPLSLEIFNDQFRGGSPVEIARDGHRSLIGLMDDVRRNEPDIRLPIPDIPPRAHCHGVEFIEFTTSEEEAADLAALLAVMGFTHAGNHVSKQVAHWRQNDINILINTEESGFAHSAYQAHGASVCDIALRVDDAARTVERARMLGAETVTTPTGDGELSIPAIRGVGGGMMRFI
;
A
#
# COMPACT_ATOMS: atom_id res chain seq x y z
N PRO A 1 4.94 7.00 -27.70
CA PRO A 1 6.25 6.88 -27.03
C PRO A 1 7.34 6.30 -27.92
N GLN A 2 7.01 5.47 -28.94
CA GLN A 2 8.00 4.73 -29.75
C GLN A 2 9.02 5.63 -30.47
N THR A 3 8.64 6.84 -30.89
CA THR A 3 9.56 7.81 -31.50
C THR A 3 10.69 8.26 -30.58
N ILE A 4 10.50 8.19 -29.27
CA ILE A 4 11.52 8.53 -28.25
C ILE A 4 12.70 7.56 -28.35
N ARG A 5 12.48 6.28 -28.67
CA ARG A 5 13.54 5.27 -28.81
C ARG A 5 14.60 5.64 -29.85
N GLY A 6 14.27 6.53 -30.80
CA GLY A 6 15.19 7.02 -31.83
C GLY A 6 16.04 8.24 -31.39
N ILE A 7 15.84 8.77 -30.19
CA ILE A 7 16.61 9.90 -29.67
C ILE A 7 17.83 9.34 -28.94
N PRO A 8 19.07 9.76 -29.25
CA PRO A 8 20.23 9.36 -28.46
C PRO A 8 20.09 9.81 -26.99
N GLY A 9 20.35 8.92 -26.05
CA GLY A 9 20.16 9.20 -24.60
C GLY A 9 20.98 10.38 -24.10
N ASP A 10 22.16 10.61 -24.67
CA ASP A 10 23.03 11.76 -24.37
C ASP A 10 22.45 13.11 -24.81
N LYS A 11 21.36 13.11 -25.57
CA LYS A 11 20.60 14.30 -25.96
C LYS A 11 19.37 14.54 -25.10
N ILE A 12 19.09 13.66 -24.16
CA ILE A 12 18.01 13.82 -23.18
C ILE A 12 18.65 14.32 -21.88
N PHE A 13 18.41 15.57 -21.53
CA PHE A 13 19.06 16.18 -20.35
C PHE A 13 18.25 16.00 -19.07
N PHE A 14 16.93 15.81 -19.22
CA PHE A 14 16.02 15.81 -18.10
C PHE A 14 14.71 15.15 -18.48
N VAL A 15 14.18 14.31 -17.59
CA VAL A 15 12.85 13.70 -17.73
C VAL A 15 12.00 14.08 -16.53
N GLN A 16 10.87 14.72 -16.81
CA GLN A 16 9.89 15.09 -15.79
C GLN A 16 8.63 14.26 -15.99
N LEU A 17 8.14 13.70 -14.90
CA LEU A 17 7.04 12.73 -14.89
C LEU A 17 5.89 13.19 -14.01
N ALA A 18 4.70 12.85 -14.41
CA ALA A 18 3.50 12.76 -13.62
C ALA A 18 2.59 11.72 -14.23
N ASP A 19 1.73 11.13 -13.43
CA ASP A 19 0.57 10.37 -13.86
C ASP A 19 -0.70 11.22 -13.67
N ALA A 20 -1.85 10.77 -14.13
CA ALA A 20 -3.13 11.42 -13.88
C ALA A 20 -4.30 10.50 -14.27
N PRO A 21 -5.48 10.66 -13.65
CA PRO A 21 -6.67 9.94 -14.07
C PRO A 21 -7.17 10.46 -15.43
N LYS A 22 -7.72 9.57 -16.27
CA LYS A 22 -8.40 9.97 -17.52
C LYS A 22 -9.80 10.45 -17.20
N ILE A 23 -9.95 11.76 -17.05
CA ILE A 23 -11.25 12.43 -16.84
C ILE A 23 -11.50 13.42 -17.97
N ASP A 24 -12.75 13.50 -18.42
CA ASP A 24 -13.18 14.48 -19.40
C ASP A 24 -13.46 15.82 -18.73
N MET A 25 -12.48 16.72 -18.80
CA MET A 25 -12.56 18.08 -18.25
C MET A 25 -11.60 19.02 -18.98
N ASP A 26 -11.63 20.29 -18.62
CA ASP A 26 -10.66 21.29 -19.11
C ASP A 26 -9.23 20.85 -18.82
N LEU A 27 -8.40 20.78 -19.87
CA LEU A 27 -7.03 20.29 -19.77
C LEU A 27 -6.14 21.12 -18.84
N PHE A 28 -6.37 22.45 -18.81
CA PHE A 28 -5.60 23.35 -17.93
C PHE A 28 -5.91 23.08 -16.46
N TYR A 29 -7.19 22.93 -16.15
CA TYR A 29 -7.63 22.61 -14.80
C TYR A 29 -7.15 21.20 -14.40
N TRP A 30 -7.38 20.21 -15.26
CA TRP A 30 -6.94 18.84 -15.05
C TRP A 30 -5.43 18.75 -14.75
N SER A 31 -4.59 19.35 -15.59
CA SER A 31 -3.13 19.28 -15.44
C SER A 31 -2.56 20.00 -14.21
N ARG A 32 -3.34 20.86 -13.57
CA ARG A 32 -2.91 21.63 -12.40
C ARG A 32 -3.46 21.13 -11.08
N HIS A 33 -4.46 20.25 -11.10
CA HIS A 33 -5.17 19.83 -9.90
C HIS A 33 -5.25 18.31 -9.70
N PHE A 34 -5.00 17.52 -10.74
CA PHE A 34 -5.23 16.07 -10.74
C PHE A 34 -4.02 15.22 -11.11
N ARG A 35 -2.81 15.75 -11.07
CA ARG A 35 -1.63 14.94 -11.29
C ARG A 35 -1.42 13.98 -10.13
N ASN A 36 -1.10 12.72 -10.44
CA ASN A 36 -0.80 11.66 -9.48
C ASN A 36 0.67 11.25 -9.58
N MET A 37 1.14 10.52 -8.59
CA MET A 37 2.43 9.86 -8.65
C MET A 37 2.42 8.80 -9.78
N PRO A 38 3.57 8.55 -10.44
CA PRO A 38 3.66 7.51 -11.47
C PRO A 38 3.14 6.15 -10.98
N GLY A 39 2.20 5.57 -11.73
CA GLY A 39 1.53 4.31 -11.42
C GLY A 39 0.24 4.43 -10.59
N GLU A 40 -0.17 5.66 -10.26
CA GLU A 40 -1.42 5.94 -9.52
C GLU A 40 -2.50 6.59 -10.41
N GLY A 41 -2.28 6.63 -11.73
CA GLY A 41 -3.21 7.17 -12.71
C GLY A 41 -3.43 6.21 -13.87
N ASP A 42 -3.98 6.76 -14.96
CA ASP A 42 -4.36 6.00 -16.15
C ASP A 42 -3.45 6.31 -17.35
N LEU A 43 -2.39 7.11 -17.19
CA LEU A 43 -1.47 7.43 -18.27
C LEU A 43 -0.48 6.29 -18.52
N PRO A 44 -0.03 6.07 -19.77
CA PRO A 44 0.91 5.01 -20.11
C PRO A 44 2.35 5.36 -19.72
N VAL A 45 2.59 5.67 -18.42
CA VAL A 45 3.90 6.12 -17.91
C VAL A 45 4.96 5.01 -17.97
N VAL A 46 4.57 3.75 -17.82
CA VAL A 46 5.48 2.60 -17.97
C VAL A 46 6.00 2.53 -19.41
N GLU A 47 5.11 2.60 -20.42
CA GLU A 47 5.48 2.56 -21.82
C GLU A 47 6.34 3.77 -22.24
N PHE A 48 6.06 4.92 -21.66
CA PHE A 48 6.89 6.12 -21.85
C PHE A 48 8.30 5.87 -21.31
N MET A 49 8.44 5.42 -20.07
CA MET A 49 9.73 5.18 -19.45
C MET A 49 10.49 4.00 -20.06
N ARG A 50 9.81 2.97 -20.55
CA ARG A 50 10.44 1.93 -21.39
C ARG A 50 11.09 2.51 -22.63
N ALA A 51 10.41 3.46 -23.29
CA ALA A 51 10.96 4.13 -24.46
C ALA A 51 12.17 5.01 -24.12
N VAL A 52 12.12 5.72 -22.99
CA VAL A 52 13.25 6.52 -22.48
C VAL A 52 14.43 5.62 -22.11
N ALA A 53 14.20 4.57 -21.31
CA ALA A 53 15.25 3.65 -20.90
C ALA A 53 15.98 3.00 -22.09
N ALA A 54 15.25 2.67 -23.16
CA ALA A 54 15.81 2.11 -24.38
C ALA A 54 16.72 3.07 -25.16
N THR A 55 16.73 4.36 -24.85
CA THR A 55 17.69 5.33 -25.44
C THR A 55 19.06 5.29 -24.78
N GLY A 56 19.20 4.59 -23.65
CA GLY A 56 20.39 4.64 -22.81
C GLY A 56 20.45 5.88 -21.91
N TYR A 57 19.33 6.59 -21.71
CA TYR A 57 19.26 7.71 -20.78
C TYR A 57 19.55 7.26 -19.34
N ASP A 58 20.47 7.92 -18.68
CA ASP A 58 20.93 7.66 -17.31
C ASP A 58 20.82 8.89 -16.39
N GLY A 59 20.16 9.94 -16.85
CA GLY A 59 19.98 11.19 -16.12
C GLY A 59 18.86 11.14 -15.07
N PRO A 60 18.61 12.26 -14.40
CA PRO A 60 17.63 12.34 -13.31
C PRO A 60 16.19 12.22 -13.80
N LEU A 61 15.36 11.51 -12.99
CA LEU A 61 13.92 11.54 -13.10
C LEU A 61 13.36 12.52 -12.08
N SER A 62 12.51 13.42 -12.51
CA SER A 62 11.85 14.43 -11.68
C SER A 62 10.37 14.22 -11.62
N LEU A 63 9.77 14.54 -10.49
CA LEU A 63 8.32 14.59 -10.31
C LEU A 63 7.84 16.03 -10.20
N GLU A 64 6.74 16.34 -10.89
CA GLU A 64 6.02 17.60 -10.75
C GLU A 64 4.53 17.30 -10.59
N ILE A 65 4.10 17.10 -9.34
CA ILE A 65 2.77 16.61 -9.02
C ILE A 65 1.90 17.77 -8.54
N PHE A 66 1.16 18.38 -9.47
CA PHE A 66 0.15 19.38 -9.13
C PHE A 66 -1.16 18.68 -8.78
N ASN A 67 -1.38 18.53 -7.47
CA ASN A 67 -2.56 17.92 -6.91
C ASN A 67 -2.97 18.63 -5.61
N ASP A 68 -4.23 19.02 -5.51
CA ASP A 68 -4.72 19.80 -4.38
C ASP A 68 -4.72 18.98 -3.08
N GLN A 69 -4.89 17.66 -3.16
CA GLN A 69 -4.85 16.79 -1.99
C GLN A 69 -3.46 16.74 -1.36
N PHE A 70 -2.39 16.81 -2.17
CA PHE A 70 -1.02 16.81 -1.66
C PHE A 70 -0.62 18.10 -0.99
N ARG A 71 -1.25 19.24 -1.34
CA ARG A 71 -0.92 20.55 -0.76
C ARG A 71 -1.17 20.64 0.74
N GLY A 72 -2.10 19.84 1.27
CA GLY A 72 -2.40 19.75 2.70
C GLY A 72 -1.62 18.68 3.45
N GLY A 73 -0.85 17.85 2.76
CA GLY A 73 -0.13 16.72 3.32
C GLY A 73 1.26 17.07 3.87
N SER A 74 1.87 16.11 4.57
CA SER A 74 3.25 16.22 5.04
C SER A 74 4.23 16.21 3.86
N PRO A 75 5.09 17.24 3.67
CA PRO A 75 6.07 17.26 2.59
C PRO A 75 7.03 16.05 2.61
N VAL A 76 7.35 15.56 3.81
CA VAL A 76 8.24 14.39 3.98
C VAL A 76 7.58 13.12 3.47
N GLU A 77 6.30 12.89 3.81
CA GLU A 77 5.57 11.71 3.34
C GLU A 77 5.33 11.77 1.83
N ILE A 78 4.98 12.94 1.30
CA ILE A 78 4.81 13.15 -0.14
C ILE A 78 6.13 12.87 -0.89
N ALA A 79 7.26 13.33 -0.36
CA ALA A 79 8.57 13.04 -0.96
C ALA A 79 8.93 11.55 -0.92
N ARG A 80 8.58 10.85 0.17
CA ARG A 80 8.75 9.39 0.27
C ARG A 80 7.88 8.65 -0.74
N ASP A 81 6.63 9.05 -0.88
CA ASP A 81 5.70 8.46 -1.85
C ASP A 81 6.16 8.69 -3.28
N GLY A 82 6.62 9.90 -3.59
CA GLY A 82 7.21 10.20 -4.89
C GLY A 82 8.44 9.35 -5.20
N HIS A 83 9.37 9.21 -4.26
CA HIS A 83 10.53 8.34 -4.43
C HIS A 83 10.12 6.87 -4.59
N ARG A 84 9.19 6.37 -3.77
CA ARG A 84 8.63 5.02 -3.86
C ARG A 84 7.99 4.76 -5.22
N SER A 85 7.21 5.71 -5.74
CA SER A 85 6.55 5.59 -7.03
C SER A 85 7.56 5.48 -8.19
N LEU A 86 8.65 6.25 -8.14
CA LEU A 86 9.73 6.16 -9.14
C LEU A 86 10.45 4.80 -9.09
N ILE A 87 10.75 4.28 -7.91
CA ILE A 87 11.35 2.94 -7.77
C ILE A 87 10.40 1.88 -8.33
N GLY A 88 9.10 1.96 -7.99
CA GLY A 88 8.08 1.05 -8.49
C GLY A 88 7.93 1.09 -10.01
N LEU A 89 7.89 2.29 -10.59
CA LEU A 89 7.86 2.50 -12.04
C LEU A 89 9.09 1.89 -12.73
N MET A 90 10.28 2.14 -12.20
CA MET A 90 11.51 1.63 -12.80
C MET A 90 11.67 0.11 -12.63
N ASP A 91 11.10 -0.48 -11.57
CA ASP A 91 11.00 -1.93 -11.44
C ASP A 91 10.09 -2.54 -12.51
N ASP A 92 8.95 -1.91 -12.80
CA ASP A 92 8.06 -2.33 -13.89
C ASP A 92 8.76 -2.20 -15.26
N VAL A 93 9.52 -1.12 -15.49
CA VAL A 93 10.33 -0.96 -16.71
C VAL A 93 11.36 -2.08 -16.82
N ARG A 94 12.12 -2.38 -15.78
CA ARG A 94 13.12 -3.45 -15.74
C ARG A 94 12.52 -4.81 -16.09
N ARG A 95 11.35 -5.12 -15.55
CA ARG A 95 10.66 -6.40 -15.82
C ARG A 95 10.18 -6.53 -17.26
N ASN A 96 9.85 -5.41 -17.90
CA ASN A 96 9.38 -5.37 -19.28
C ASN A 96 10.51 -5.20 -20.29
N GLU A 97 11.71 -4.78 -19.88
CA GLU A 97 12.90 -4.58 -20.69
C GLU A 97 14.11 -5.25 -20.04
N PRO A 98 14.15 -6.60 -19.96
CA PRO A 98 15.16 -7.35 -19.19
C PRO A 98 16.60 -7.15 -19.71
N ASP A 99 16.77 -6.76 -20.96
CA ASP A 99 18.07 -6.49 -21.57
C ASP A 99 18.63 -5.10 -21.22
N ILE A 100 17.81 -4.23 -20.62
CA ILE A 100 18.24 -2.88 -20.21
C ILE A 100 18.69 -2.90 -18.75
N ARG A 101 19.94 -2.57 -18.52
CA ARG A 101 20.47 -2.42 -17.16
C ARG A 101 20.03 -1.09 -16.57
N LEU A 102 19.20 -1.13 -15.52
CA LEU A 102 18.77 0.03 -14.76
C LEU A 102 19.45 0.07 -13.38
N PRO A 103 19.86 1.25 -12.88
CA PRO A 103 20.53 1.40 -11.59
C PRO A 103 19.53 1.42 -10.43
N ILE A 104 18.70 0.39 -10.33
CA ILE A 104 17.70 0.23 -9.28
C ILE A 104 17.94 -1.07 -8.49
N PRO A 105 17.56 -1.13 -7.21
CA PRO A 105 17.65 -2.35 -6.42
C PRO A 105 16.81 -3.47 -7.02
N ASP A 106 17.25 -4.71 -6.81
CA ASP A 106 16.47 -5.89 -7.18
C ASP A 106 15.41 -6.15 -6.12
N ILE A 107 14.20 -5.66 -6.35
CA ILE A 107 13.08 -5.83 -5.42
C ILE A 107 12.22 -7.05 -5.81
N PRO A 108 11.63 -7.77 -4.83
CA PRO A 108 10.72 -8.87 -5.12
C PRO A 108 9.58 -8.44 -6.06
N PRO A 109 9.02 -9.33 -6.88
CA PRO A 109 7.88 -9.02 -7.72
C PRO A 109 6.67 -8.59 -6.89
N ARG A 110 5.71 -7.90 -7.51
CA ARG A 110 4.43 -7.59 -6.88
C ARG A 110 3.73 -8.89 -6.53
N ALA A 111 3.25 -9.00 -5.30
CA ALA A 111 2.40 -10.09 -4.89
C ALA A 111 0.99 -9.93 -5.49
N HIS A 112 0.35 -11.04 -5.77
CA HIS A 112 -1.08 -11.04 -6.06
C HIS A 112 -1.85 -11.07 -4.74
N CYS A 113 -2.80 -10.17 -4.58
CA CYS A 113 -3.70 -10.15 -3.44
C CYS A 113 -4.99 -10.89 -3.81
N HIS A 114 -5.31 -11.93 -3.04
CA HIS A 114 -6.50 -12.76 -3.23
C HIS A 114 -7.73 -12.25 -2.48
N GLY A 115 -7.56 -11.20 -1.67
CA GLY A 115 -8.63 -10.57 -0.92
C GLY A 115 -8.26 -10.30 0.54
N VAL A 116 -9.24 -9.84 1.29
CA VAL A 116 -9.12 -9.60 2.74
C VAL A 116 -9.29 -10.92 3.48
N GLU A 117 -8.37 -11.25 4.38
CA GLU A 117 -8.47 -12.42 5.26
C GLU A 117 -9.27 -12.11 6.51
N PHE A 118 -8.95 -10.97 7.18
CA PHE A 118 -9.76 -10.47 8.27
C PHE A 118 -9.64 -8.95 8.41
N ILE A 119 -10.61 -8.37 9.11
CA ILE A 119 -10.59 -6.99 9.61
C ILE A 119 -10.71 -7.06 11.14
N GLU A 120 -9.80 -6.40 11.85
CA GLU A 120 -9.81 -6.34 13.31
C GLU A 120 -10.23 -4.94 13.80
N PHE A 121 -11.23 -4.94 14.65
CA PHE A 121 -11.67 -3.77 15.38
C PHE A 121 -11.08 -3.77 16.78
N THR A 122 -10.55 -2.62 17.21
CA THR A 122 -10.27 -2.35 18.63
C THR A 122 -11.47 -1.66 19.26
N THR A 123 -11.85 -2.08 20.45
CA THR A 123 -13.03 -1.59 21.16
C THR A 123 -12.83 -1.67 22.68
N SER A 124 -13.67 -0.97 23.46
CA SER A 124 -13.91 -1.32 24.85
C SER A 124 -14.79 -2.58 24.98
N GLU A 125 -14.92 -3.16 26.17
CA GLU A 125 -15.82 -4.30 26.40
C GLU A 125 -17.30 -3.94 26.12
N GLU A 126 -17.72 -2.71 26.48
CA GLU A 126 -19.08 -2.23 26.25
C GLU A 126 -19.38 -2.11 24.74
N GLU A 127 -18.49 -1.45 23.99
CA GLU A 127 -18.62 -1.29 22.53
C GLU A 127 -18.48 -2.62 21.80
N ALA A 128 -17.71 -3.58 22.33
CA ALA A 128 -17.60 -4.93 21.80
C ALA A 128 -18.94 -5.68 21.84
N ALA A 129 -19.71 -5.50 22.91
CA ALA A 129 -21.03 -6.09 23.02
C ALA A 129 -22.01 -5.53 21.97
N ASP A 130 -21.96 -4.22 21.75
CA ASP A 130 -22.79 -3.55 20.72
C ASP A 130 -22.40 -3.99 19.32
N LEU A 131 -21.11 -4.05 19.02
CA LEU A 131 -20.62 -4.52 17.72
C LEU A 131 -20.97 -6.00 17.50
N ALA A 132 -20.83 -6.84 18.51
CA ALA A 132 -21.22 -8.25 18.46
C ALA A 132 -22.73 -8.42 18.18
N ALA A 133 -23.58 -7.62 18.82
CA ALA A 133 -25.01 -7.62 18.57
C ALA A 133 -25.33 -7.19 17.13
N LEU A 134 -24.67 -6.16 16.61
CA LEU A 134 -24.79 -5.72 15.23
C LEU A 134 -24.39 -6.83 14.25
N LEU A 135 -23.21 -7.45 14.46
CA LEU A 135 -22.74 -8.55 13.60
C LEU A 135 -23.71 -9.73 13.60
N ALA A 136 -24.28 -10.08 14.77
CA ALA A 136 -25.29 -11.14 14.85
C ALA A 136 -26.55 -10.82 14.03
N VAL A 137 -27.05 -9.57 14.09
CA VAL A 137 -28.18 -9.12 13.27
C VAL A 137 -27.85 -9.15 11.78
N MET A 138 -26.62 -8.87 11.40
CA MET A 138 -26.13 -8.96 10.02
C MET A 138 -25.91 -10.39 9.53
N GLY A 139 -26.07 -11.39 10.40
CA GLY A 139 -25.93 -12.81 10.05
C GLY A 139 -24.54 -13.41 10.28
N PHE A 140 -23.68 -12.71 10.98
CA PHE A 140 -22.41 -13.29 11.44
C PHE A 140 -22.66 -14.23 12.63
N THR A 141 -21.83 -15.24 12.76
CA THR A 141 -21.80 -16.14 13.91
C THR A 141 -20.49 -15.98 14.68
N HIS A 142 -20.57 -16.06 16.01
CA HIS A 142 -19.38 -16.14 16.84
C HIS A 142 -18.66 -17.46 16.57
N ALA A 143 -17.49 -17.41 15.98
CA ALA A 143 -16.71 -18.58 15.56
C ALA A 143 -15.76 -19.08 16.66
N GLY A 144 -15.39 -18.22 17.63
CA GLY A 144 -14.53 -18.57 18.75
C GLY A 144 -13.78 -17.37 19.30
N ASN A 145 -12.91 -17.65 20.28
CA ASN A 145 -12.02 -16.64 20.86
C ASN A 145 -10.58 -17.04 20.64
N HIS A 146 -9.68 -16.05 20.62
CA HIS A 146 -8.26 -16.29 20.58
C HIS A 146 -7.79 -17.04 21.83
N VAL A 147 -6.78 -17.92 21.68
CA VAL A 147 -6.33 -18.82 22.75
C VAL A 147 -5.65 -18.09 23.94
N SER A 148 -5.07 -16.91 23.69
CA SER A 148 -4.25 -16.18 24.67
C SER A 148 -4.57 -14.68 24.76
N LYS A 149 -5.39 -14.14 23.85
CA LYS A 149 -5.74 -12.71 23.76
C LYS A 149 -7.23 -12.49 23.91
N GLN A 150 -7.61 -11.29 24.33
CA GLN A 150 -9.01 -10.88 24.42
C GLN A 150 -9.54 -10.49 23.03
N VAL A 151 -9.57 -11.45 22.11
CA VAL A 151 -10.01 -11.29 20.73
C VAL A 151 -11.09 -12.30 20.41
N ALA A 152 -12.26 -11.82 20.03
CA ALA A 152 -13.41 -12.64 19.58
C ALA A 152 -13.43 -12.66 18.04
N HIS A 153 -13.64 -13.86 17.47
CA HIS A 153 -13.77 -14.07 16.02
C HIS A 153 -15.22 -14.23 15.62
N TRP A 154 -15.67 -13.37 14.73
CA TRP A 154 -16.97 -13.42 14.09
C TRP A 154 -16.84 -13.73 12.61
N ARG A 155 -17.70 -14.62 12.10
CA ARG A 155 -17.59 -15.11 10.72
C ARG A 155 -18.94 -15.16 10.02
N GLN A 156 -18.92 -14.76 8.73
CA GLN A 156 -20.00 -15.00 7.79
C GLN A 156 -19.40 -15.45 6.46
N ASN A 157 -19.58 -16.72 6.10
CA ASN A 157 -18.90 -17.36 4.97
C ASN A 157 -17.37 -17.15 5.03
N ASP A 158 -16.81 -16.42 4.06
CA ASP A 158 -15.37 -16.11 3.98
C ASP A 158 -15.02 -14.74 4.60
N ILE A 159 -15.98 -14.04 5.20
CA ILE A 159 -15.76 -12.75 5.87
C ILE A 159 -15.44 -13.01 7.33
N ASN A 160 -14.28 -12.55 7.78
CA ASN A 160 -13.81 -12.67 9.15
C ASN A 160 -13.67 -11.28 9.78
N ILE A 161 -14.34 -11.09 10.90
CA ILE A 161 -14.25 -9.88 11.74
C ILE A 161 -13.69 -10.30 13.09
N LEU A 162 -12.64 -9.60 13.53
CA LEU A 162 -12.06 -9.76 14.86
C LEU A 162 -12.45 -8.55 15.72
N ILE A 163 -12.85 -8.82 16.96
CA ILE A 163 -13.13 -7.79 17.98
C ILE A 163 -12.10 -7.95 19.08
N ASN A 164 -11.26 -6.95 19.24
CA ASN A 164 -10.15 -6.92 20.16
C ASN A 164 -10.45 -5.95 21.32
N THR A 165 -10.48 -6.47 22.54
CA THR A 165 -10.71 -5.71 23.77
C THR A 165 -9.50 -5.71 24.71
N GLU A 166 -8.30 -6.01 24.19
CA GLU A 166 -7.09 -6.00 25.00
C GLU A 166 -6.81 -4.60 25.57
N GLU A 167 -6.41 -4.58 26.85
CA GLU A 167 -6.07 -3.35 27.58
C GLU A 167 -4.57 -2.99 27.47
N SER A 168 -3.86 -3.59 26.53
CA SER A 168 -2.44 -3.35 26.28
C SER A 168 -2.07 -3.63 24.83
N GLY A 169 -0.87 -3.23 24.42
CA GLY A 169 -0.37 -3.51 23.07
C GLY A 169 -0.88 -2.55 22.01
N PHE A 170 -0.77 -3.00 20.75
CA PHE A 170 -1.07 -2.15 19.60
C PHE A 170 -2.56 -1.78 19.50
N ALA A 171 -3.46 -2.77 19.64
CA ALA A 171 -4.89 -2.53 19.55
C ALA A 171 -5.37 -1.53 20.60
N HIS A 172 -4.89 -1.68 21.85
CA HIS A 172 -5.19 -0.72 22.92
C HIS A 172 -4.69 0.69 22.59
N SER A 173 -3.45 0.81 22.09
CA SER A 173 -2.90 2.12 21.69
C SER A 173 -3.73 2.78 20.58
N ALA A 174 -4.21 1.99 19.62
CA ALA A 174 -5.10 2.46 18.56
C ALA A 174 -6.46 2.92 19.14
N TYR A 175 -7.01 2.16 20.08
CA TYR A 175 -8.24 2.55 20.79
C TYR A 175 -8.08 3.86 21.56
N GLN A 176 -6.98 4.05 22.27
CA GLN A 176 -6.70 5.29 23.00
C GLN A 176 -6.58 6.50 22.06
N ALA A 177 -6.09 6.29 20.85
CA ALA A 177 -5.92 7.36 19.88
C ALA A 177 -7.19 7.68 19.08
N HIS A 178 -8.02 6.69 18.77
CA HIS A 178 -9.09 6.79 17.77
C HIS A 178 -10.46 6.33 18.26
N GLY A 179 -10.55 5.74 19.49
CA GLY A 179 -11.77 5.06 19.93
C GLY A 179 -11.99 3.72 19.21
N ALA A 180 -13.22 3.23 19.26
CA ALA A 180 -13.61 2.03 18.52
C ALA A 180 -13.40 2.22 17.01
N SER A 181 -12.49 1.45 16.43
CA SER A 181 -12.07 1.62 15.04
C SER A 181 -11.39 0.37 14.49
N VAL A 182 -11.24 0.30 13.16
CA VAL A 182 -10.39 -0.71 12.52
C VAL A 182 -8.92 -0.40 12.84
N CYS A 183 -8.23 -1.35 13.45
CA CYS A 183 -6.81 -1.21 13.81
C CYS A 183 -5.89 -2.12 12.99
N ASP A 184 -6.39 -3.23 12.46
CA ASP A 184 -5.58 -4.20 11.71
C ASP A 184 -6.40 -4.80 10.56
N ILE A 185 -5.76 -4.98 9.39
CA ILE A 185 -6.35 -5.63 8.23
C ILE A 185 -5.35 -6.66 7.70
N ALA A 186 -5.80 -7.91 7.55
CA ALA A 186 -4.98 -8.94 6.92
C ALA A 186 -5.40 -9.17 5.46
N LEU A 187 -4.40 -9.24 4.60
CA LEU A 187 -4.55 -9.53 3.18
C LEU A 187 -3.98 -10.92 2.88
N ARG A 188 -4.74 -11.71 2.12
CA ARG A 188 -4.29 -13.00 1.59
C ARG A 188 -3.47 -12.76 0.34
N VAL A 189 -2.21 -13.23 0.35
CA VAL A 189 -1.25 -13.01 -0.74
C VAL A 189 -0.55 -14.30 -1.14
N ASP A 190 0.09 -14.32 -2.32
CA ASP A 190 0.84 -15.50 -2.80
C ASP A 190 2.03 -15.85 -1.88
N ASP A 191 2.71 -14.85 -1.34
CA ASP A 191 3.90 -15.00 -0.49
C ASP A 191 4.02 -13.81 0.46
N ALA A 192 3.66 -14.03 1.70
CA ALA A 192 3.66 -13.01 2.75
C ALA A 192 5.06 -12.44 3.04
N ALA A 193 6.08 -13.31 3.08
CA ALA A 193 7.45 -12.90 3.38
C ALA A 193 8.03 -12.00 2.27
N ARG A 194 7.85 -12.40 1.01
CA ARG A 194 8.28 -11.59 -0.15
C ARG A 194 7.48 -10.31 -0.29
N THR A 195 6.21 -10.32 0.09
CA THR A 195 5.36 -9.11 0.10
C THR A 195 5.88 -8.08 1.09
N VAL A 196 6.20 -8.49 2.33
CA VAL A 196 6.78 -7.61 3.33
C VAL A 196 8.17 -7.13 2.92
N GLU A 197 9.01 -8.00 2.36
CA GLU A 197 10.35 -7.59 1.89
C GLU A 197 10.25 -6.56 0.77
N ARG A 198 9.34 -6.73 -0.20
CA ARG A 198 9.06 -5.72 -1.21
C ARG A 198 8.61 -4.40 -0.57
N ALA A 199 7.66 -4.45 0.36
CA ALA A 199 7.14 -3.27 1.04
C ALA A 199 8.27 -2.53 1.81
N ARG A 200 9.13 -3.28 2.52
CA ARG A 200 10.31 -2.75 3.21
C ARG A 200 11.27 -2.04 2.26
N MET A 201 11.57 -2.66 1.12
CA MET A 201 12.46 -2.07 0.11
C MET A 201 11.86 -0.84 -0.56
N LEU A 202 10.54 -0.72 -0.56
CA LEU A 202 9.80 0.48 -0.99
C LEU A 202 9.57 1.48 0.15
N GLY A 203 10.22 1.30 1.30
CA GLY A 203 10.22 2.25 2.41
C GLY A 203 9.05 2.11 3.38
N ALA A 204 8.30 1.00 3.35
CA ALA A 204 7.28 0.74 4.37
C ALA A 204 7.95 0.36 5.70
N GLU A 205 7.36 0.81 6.80
CA GLU A 205 7.75 0.42 8.15
C GLU A 205 7.26 -1.01 8.43
N THR A 206 8.18 -1.94 8.65
CA THR A 206 7.83 -3.32 9.04
C THR A 206 7.52 -3.38 10.52
N VAL A 207 6.49 -4.14 10.88
CA VAL A 207 6.06 -4.31 12.27
C VAL A 207 6.24 -5.77 12.68
N THR A 208 6.93 -5.97 13.80
CA THR A 208 7.03 -7.29 14.45
C THR A 208 6.17 -7.27 15.70
N THR A 209 5.17 -8.13 15.76
CA THR A 209 4.35 -8.32 16.96
C THR A 209 4.89 -9.49 17.77
N PRO A 210 5.00 -9.38 19.10
CA PRO A 210 5.28 -10.52 19.94
C PRO A 210 4.22 -11.61 19.73
N THR A 211 4.66 -12.84 19.56
CA THR A 211 3.80 -14.01 19.43
C THR A 211 3.96 -14.90 20.65
N GLY A 212 2.83 -15.37 21.20
CA GLY A 212 2.81 -16.36 22.27
C GLY A 212 3.03 -17.80 21.73
N ASP A 213 3.15 -18.74 22.65
CA ASP A 213 3.27 -20.16 22.31
C ASP A 213 2.03 -20.63 21.52
N GLY A 214 2.25 -21.18 20.33
CA GLY A 214 1.20 -21.67 19.46
C GLY A 214 0.55 -20.60 18.57
N GLU A 215 0.99 -19.34 18.64
CA GLU A 215 0.53 -18.29 17.74
C GLU A 215 1.34 -18.25 16.45
N LEU A 216 0.68 -17.89 15.34
CA LEU A 216 1.36 -17.65 14.07
C LEU A 216 2.01 -16.27 14.06
N SER A 217 3.28 -16.21 13.69
CA SER A 217 3.94 -14.94 13.37
C SER A 217 3.51 -14.47 11.98
N ILE A 218 2.61 -13.51 11.93
CA ILE A 218 2.08 -12.97 10.67
C ILE A 218 2.86 -11.70 10.33
N PRO A 219 3.58 -11.68 9.18
CA PRO A 219 4.32 -10.49 8.75
C PRO A 219 3.40 -9.29 8.54
N ALA A 220 3.86 -8.10 8.96
CA ALA A 220 3.06 -6.89 8.92
C ALA A 220 3.87 -5.65 8.56
N ILE A 221 3.19 -4.66 8.04
CA ILE A 221 3.69 -3.29 7.85
C ILE A 221 2.76 -2.28 8.52
N ARG A 222 3.26 -1.08 8.74
CA ARG A 222 2.43 0.05 9.13
C ARG A 222 1.61 0.51 7.93
N GLY A 223 0.29 0.52 8.08
CA GLY A 223 -0.67 0.93 7.07
C GLY A 223 -1.09 2.40 7.19
N VAL A 224 -2.10 2.78 6.43
CA VAL A 224 -2.70 4.12 6.43
C VAL A 224 -3.26 4.45 7.81
N GLY A 225 -3.06 5.70 8.24
CA GLY A 225 -3.55 6.16 9.55
C GLY A 225 -2.85 5.53 10.76
N GLY A 226 -1.70 4.86 10.56
CA GLY A 226 -0.97 4.15 11.62
C GLY A 226 -1.54 2.78 11.95
N GLY A 227 -2.57 2.32 11.26
CA GLY A 227 -3.12 0.97 11.37
C GLY A 227 -2.09 -0.09 10.99
N MET A 228 -2.39 -1.35 11.23
CA MET A 228 -1.56 -2.47 10.84
C MET A 228 -2.09 -3.12 9.56
N MET A 229 -1.20 -3.54 8.69
CA MET A 229 -1.54 -4.34 7.51
C MET A 229 -0.72 -5.62 7.54
N ARG A 230 -1.40 -6.76 7.64
CA ARG A 230 -0.78 -8.09 7.68
C ARG A 230 -0.88 -8.78 6.34
N PHE A 231 0.02 -9.73 6.12
CA PHE A 231 0.02 -10.55 4.91
C PHE A 231 0.03 -12.04 5.30
N ILE A 232 -0.94 -12.78 4.75
CA ILE A 232 -1.15 -14.22 4.99
C ILE A 232 -1.14 -14.97 3.67
#